data_c3bee07668dc9548c86ae06a65367d04
#
_entry.id   c3bee07668dc9548c86ae06a65367d04
#
_cell.length_a   1.000
_cell.length_b   1.000
_cell.length_c   1.000
_cell.angle_alpha   90.00
_cell.angle_beta   90.00
_cell.angle_gamma   90.00
#
_symmetry.space_group_name_H-M   'P 1'
#
loop_
_entity.id
_entity.type
_entity.pdbx_description
1 polymer ?
#
loop_
_entity_poly.entity_id
_entity_poly.type
_entity_poly.pdbx_seq_one_letter_code
_entity_poly.pdbx_strand_id
1 'polypeptide(L)'
;RSNNFFFFPDLFWYFSPNYGDNYQEQRRERGENSEMNFFEAVFSFLFGDGDPNANLEERRWEDIGAVINNNQGAVVAEQITPYLDDIGEKYQQEYEDYMLPVLVRFNGMPQVSSDGQMVYYFPDLQVKASKKQRRSISEYLHEFSWKFSAASSGQILLSACLGGVNFVGALILGNLLKNGTVAAQIGGLVAFVQGIYGVLLAYGTGFLAIPLIRYFWIKRRNDQISNRNSQRQERARLLAGADVSLQKKIAFAREFA
;
A
#
# COMPACT_ATOMS: atom_id res chain seq x y z
N ARG A 1 -14.06 -24.90 35.29
CA ARG A 1 -12.80 -25.61 34.92
C ARG A 1 -13.11 -26.38 33.66
N SER A 2 -12.82 -25.86 32.50
CA SER A 2 -12.62 -26.66 31.29
C SER A 2 -11.57 -25.96 30.45
N ASN A 3 -10.45 -26.61 30.27
CA ASN A 3 -9.35 -26.26 29.42
C ASN A 3 -9.78 -26.49 27.97
N ASN A 4 -10.07 -25.44 27.20
CA ASN A 4 -10.14 -25.52 25.76
C ASN A 4 -8.81 -25.09 25.17
N PHE A 5 -7.93 -26.05 24.98
CA PHE A 5 -6.60 -25.89 24.38
C PHE A 5 -6.64 -26.41 22.92
N PHE A 6 -7.62 -25.96 22.13
CA PHE A 6 -7.62 -26.21 20.67
C PHE A 6 -8.38 -25.07 19.98
N PHE A 7 -7.66 -24.01 19.64
CA PHE A 7 -8.18 -22.94 18.82
C PHE A 7 -7.34 -22.82 17.55
N PHE A 8 -7.56 -23.72 16.61
CA PHE A 8 -7.02 -23.65 15.25
C PHE A 8 -8.07 -23.38 14.14
N PRO A 9 -9.33 -22.97 14.39
CA PRO A 9 -10.24 -22.59 13.31
C PRO A 9 -9.99 -21.20 12.74
N ASP A 10 -9.40 -20.26 13.52
CA ASP A 10 -9.32 -18.85 13.11
C ASP A 10 -8.14 -18.51 12.21
N LEU A 11 -7.17 -19.42 12.05
CA LEU A 11 -5.99 -19.15 11.22
C LEU A 11 -6.32 -19.03 9.73
N PHE A 12 -7.35 -19.73 9.25
CA PHE A 12 -7.82 -19.65 7.86
C PHE A 12 -8.53 -18.33 7.56
N TRP A 13 -9.07 -17.66 8.56
CA TRP A 13 -9.71 -16.36 8.42
C TRP A 13 -8.69 -15.24 8.13
N TYR A 14 -7.46 -15.40 8.63
CA TYR A 14 -6.35 -14.49 8.37
C TYR A 14 -5.84 -14.50 6.92
N PHE A 15 -6.12 -15.52 6.17
CA PHE A 15 -5.76 -15.64 4.75
C PHE A 15 -6.89 -15.24 3.80
N SER A 16 -8.00 -14.71 4.32
CA SER A 16 -9.10 -14.20 3.50
C SER A 16 -8.70 -12.84 2.87
N PRO A 17 -8.94 -12.62 1.55
CA PRO A 17 -8.59 -11.37 0.86
C PRO A 17 -9.24 -10.10 1.44
N ASN A 18 -10.34 -10.23 2.19
CA ASN A 18 -11.06 -9.11 2.80
C ASN A 18 -10.59 -8.72 4.21
N TYR A 19 -9.54 -9.34 4.73
CA TYR A 19 -9.12 -9.11 6.11
C TYR A 19 -8.36 -7.78 6.31
N GLY A 20 -7.76 -7.24 5.24
CA GLY A 20 -7.00 -5.99 5.30
C GLY A 20 -7.82 -4.76 5.69
N ASP A 21 -9.05 -4.67 5.20
CA ASP A 21 -9.90 -3.49 5.40
C ASP A 21 -10.41 -3.39 6.85
N ASN A 22 -10.83 -4.52 7.45
CA ASN A 22 -11.32 -4.53 8.83
C ASN A 22 -10.22 -4.30 9.89
N TYR A 23 -8.95 -4.64 9.57
CA TYR A 23 -7.85 -4.46 10.50
C TYR A 23 -7.43 -2.99 10.64
N GLN A 24 -7.51 -2.23 9.55
CA GLN A 24 -7.19 -0.79 9.58
C GLN A 24 -8.28 0.03 10.28
N GLU A 25 -9.56 -0.33 10.15
CA GLU A 25 -10.65 0.33 10.86
C GLU A 25 -10.61 0.04 12.36
N GLN A 26 -10.44 -1.22 12.77
CA GLN A 26 -10.30 -1.58 14.19
C GLN A 26 -9.07 -0.96 14.86
N ARG A 27 -8.00 -0.71 14.09
CA ARG A 27 -6.79 -0.05 14.61
C ARG A 27 -6.96 1.45 14.79
N ARG A 28 -7.75 2.11 13.95
CA ARG A 28 -8.13 3.52 14.12
C ARG A 28 -9.02 3.72 15.34
N GLU A 29 -9.87 2.75 15.67
CA GLU A 29 -10.74 2.80 16.85
C GLU A 29 -10.02 2.47 18.18
N ARG A 30 -8.94 1.68 18.15
CA ARG A 30 -8.20 1.28 19.36
C ARG A 30 -7.19 2.30 19.89
N GLY A 31 -6.97 3.41 19.22
CA GLY A 31 -5.98 4.42 19.63
C GLY A 31 -4.53 3.91 19.46
N GLU A 32 -3.63 4.81 19.12
CA GLU A 32 -2.20 4.55 18.78
C GLU A 32 -1.35 3.87 19.88
N ASN A 33 -1.94 3.54 21.04
CA ASN A 33 -1.21 3.07 22.25
C ASN A 33 -1.51 1.63 22.71
N SER A 34 -2.23 0.81 21.93
CA SER A 34 -2.35 -0.61 22.32
C SER A 34 -1.12 -1.37 21.85
N GLU A 35 -0.27 -1.81 22.79
CA GLU A 35 0.83 -2.72 22.50
C GLU A 35 0.30 -4.00 21.85
N MET A 36 0.91 -4.39 20.72
CA MET A 36 0.57 -5.66 20.05
C MET A 36 0.91 -6.83 20.96
N ASN A 37 0.05 -7.86 20.97
CA ASN A 37 0.39 -9.11 21.59
C ASN A 37 1.61 -9.73 20.91
N PHE A 38 2.41 -10.51 21.68
CA PHE A 38 3.64 -11.11 21.15
C PHE A 38 3.41 -11.92 19.86
N PHE A 39 2.34 -12.70 19.80
CA PHE A 39 2.01 -13.49 18.59
C PHE A 39 1.65 -12.59 17.41
N GLU A 40 0.90 -11.54 17.60
CA GLU A 40 0.59 -10.55 16.57
C GLU A 40 1.88 -9.90 16.06
N ALA A 41 2.83 -9.59 16.95
CA ALA A 41 4.13 -9.04 16.59
C ALA A 41 4.96 -10.01 15.74
N VAL A 42 4.95 -11.31 16.08
CA VAL A 42 5.61 -12.35 15.29
C VAL A 42 4.98 -12.49 13.91
N PHE A 43 3.64 -12.45 13.81
CA PHE A 43 2.94 -12.48 12.53
C PHE A 43 3.25 -11.24 11.69
N SER A 44 3.19 -10.05 12.28
CA SER A 44 3.55 -8.80 11.63
C SER A 44 5.00 -8.80 11.13
N PHE A 45 5.93 -9.37 11.92
CA PHE A 45 7.33 -9.54 11.54
C PHE A 45 7.47 -10.46 10.31
N LEU A 46 6.77 -11.60 10.28
CA LEU A 46 6.84 -12.58 9.20
C LEU A 46 6.10 -12.10 7.93
N PHE A 47 4.85 -11.64 8.07
CA PHE A 47 3.93 -11.44 6.95
C PHE A 47 3.54 -9.98 6.72
N GLY A 48 3.74 -9.08 7.70
CA GLY A 48 3.36 -7.67 7.66
C GLY A 48 1.92 -7.41 8.07
N ASP A 49 1.50 -6.16 7.85
CA ASP A 49 0.25 -5.62 8.37
C ASP A 49 -0.75 -5.24 7.25
N GLY A 50 -0.59 -5.80 6.07
CA GLY A 50 -1.47 -5.52 4.92
C GLY A 50 -1.00 -4.37 4.02
N ASP A 51 -1.81 -4.04 3.01
CA ASP A 51 -1.51 -2.97 2.05
C ASP A 51 -1.97 -1.61 2.58
N PRO A 52 -1.05 -0.66 2.83
CA PRO A 52 -1.42 0.70 3.28
C PRO A 52 -2.15 1.51 2.21
N ASN A 53 -2.13 1.05 0.96
CA ASN A 53 -2.72 1.72 -0.19
C ASN A 53 -3.91 0.95 -0.80
N ALA A 54 -4.55 0.05 -0.04
CA ALA A 54 -5.67 -0.75 -0.53
C ALA A 54 -6.81 0.10 -1.14
N ASN A 55 -7.04 1.30 -0.60
CA ASN A 55 -8.04 2.26 -1.06
C ASN A 55 -7.48 3.37 -1.99
N LEU A 56 -6.28 3.19 -2.57
CA LEU A 56 -5.63 4.23 -3.38
C LEU A 56 -6.48 4.64 -4.58
N GLU A 57 -7.05 3.67 -5.30
CA GLU A 57 -7.90 3.94 -6.47
C GLU A 57 -9.17 4.69 -6.10
N GLU A 58 -9.80 4.33 -4.99
CA GLU A 58 -11.00 5.02 -4.50
C GLU A 58 -10.66 6.48 -4.15
N ARG A 59 -9.60 6.71 -3.37
CA ARG A 59 -9.11 8.06 -3.05
C ARG A 59 -8.77 8.87 -4.29
N ARG A 60 -8.13 8.25 -5.29
CA ARG A 60 -7.80 8.89 -6.57
C ARG A 60 -9.05 9.48 -7.22
N TRP A 61 -10.07 8.66 -7.39
CA TRP A 61 -11.29 9.09 -8.07
C TRP A 61 -12.12 10.08 -7.24
N GLU A 62 -12.09 9.95 -5.92
CA GLU A 62 -12.69 10.96 -5.03
C GLU A 62 -11.99 12.31 -5.13
N ASP A 63 -10.65 12.33 -5.13
CA ASP A 63 -9.86 13.55 -5.22
C ASP A 63 -10.04 14.21 -6.60
N ILE A 64 -9.98 13.44 -7.69
CA ILE A 64 -10.24 13.96 -9.05
C ILE A 64 -11.66 14.55 -9.13
N GLY A 65 -12.68 13.83 -8.67
CA GLY A 65 -14.05 14.33 -8.64
C GLY A 65 -14.21 15.59 -7.80
N ALA A 66 -13.48 15.70 -6.69
CA ALA A 66 -13.48 16.89 -5.84
C ALA A 66 -12.74 18.06 -6.50
N VAL A 67 -11.64 17.83 -7.25
CA VAL A 67 -10.96 18.86 -8.04
C VAL A 67 -11.92 19.44 -9.09
N ILE A 68 -12.58 18.58 -9.86
CA ILE A 68 -13.54 18.99 -10.88
C ILE A 68 -14.68 19.80 -10.24
N ASN A 69 -15.23 19.32 -9.13
CA ASN A 69 -16.31 19.99 -8.41
C ASN A 69 -15.90 21.34 -7.82
N ASN A 70 -14.68 21.44 -7.23
CA ASN A 70 -14.15 22.70 -6.68
C ASN A 70 -13.88 23.75 -7.78
N ASN A 71 -13.67 23.31 -9.02
CA ASN A 71 -13.53 24.15 -10.20
C ASN A 71 -14.83 24.30 -10.99
N GLN A 72 -15.99 24.05 -10.35
CA GLN A 72 -17.32 24.26 -10.91
C GLN A 72 -17.60 23.44 -12.18
N GLY A 73 -17.01 22.27 -12.29
CA GLY A 73 -17.22 21.33 -13.39
C GLY A 73 -16.35 21.58 -14.63
N ALA A 74 -15.41 22.53 -14.61
CA ALA A 74 -14.50 22.77 -15.72
C ALA A 74 -13.05 22.84 -15.26
N VAL A 75 -12.18 22.01 -15.86
CA VAL A 75 -10.78 21.88 -15.48
C VAL A 75 -9.86 21.80 -16.69
N VAL A 76 -8.59 22.06 -16.48
CA VAL A 76 -7.52 21.77 -17.42
C VAL A 76 -6.82 20.48 -17.03
N ALA A 77 -6.17 19.81 -17.98
CA ALA A 77 -5.50 18.53 -17.74
C ALA A 77 -4.45 18.65 -16.63
N GLU A 78 -3.72 19.74 -16.56
CA GLU A 78 -2.69 20.01 -15.57
C GLU A 78 -3.21 20.01 -14.12
N GLN A 79 -4.51 20.31 -13.91
CA GLN A 79 -5.15 20.23 -12.58
C GLN A 79 -5.42 18.77 -12.15
N ILE A 80 -5.45 17.83 -13.09
CA ILE A 80 -5.73 16.42 -12.86
C ILE A 80 -4.45 15.58 -12.76
N THR A 81 -3.36 15.98 -13.47
CA THR A 81 -2.10 15.22 -13.50
C THR A 81 -1.47 14.90 -12.14
N PRO A 82 -1.61 15.72 -11.06
CA PRO A 82 -1.07 15.37 -9.75
C PRO A 82 -1.73 14.13 -9.11
N TYR A 83 -2.86 13.67 -9.62
CA TYR A 83 -3.60 12.52 -9.12
C TYR A 83 -3.43 11.27 -10.00
N LEU A 84 -2.74 11.38 -11.13
CA LEU A 84 -2.48 10.28 -12.06
C LEU A 84 -1.09 9.67 -11.83
N ASP A 85 -0.95 8.37 -12.13
CA ASP A 85 0.33 7.66 -12.00
C ASP A 85 1.24 7.98 -13.18
N ASP A 86 0.73 7.75 -14.37
CA ASP A 86 1.44 7.92 -15.62
C ASP A 86 0.64 8.87 -16.52
N ILE A 87 1.34 9.82 -17.12
CA ILE A 87 0.81 10.74 -18.13
C ILE A 87 1.38 10.43 -19.52
N GLY A 88 2.05 9.28 -19.65
CA GLY A 88 2.63 8.82 -20.91
C GLY A 88 3.90 9.57 -21.33
N GLU A 89 4.38 9.22 -22.52
CA GLU A 89 5.50 9.88 -23.16
C GLU A 89 5.09 11.24 -23.74
N LYS A 90 6.10 11.99 -24.25
CA LYS A 90 5.90 13.37 -24.74
C LYS A 90 4.73 13.54 -25.73
N TYR A 91 4.54 12.56 -26.63
CA TYR A 91 3.42 12.56 -27.58
C TYR A 91 2.06 12.47 -26.88
N GLN A 92 1.93 11.52 -25.94
CA GLN A 92 0.70 11.32 -25.17
C GLN A 92 0.40 12.52 -24.25
N GLN A 93 1.44 13.21 -23.76
CA GLN A 93 1.30 14.43 -22.99
C GLN A 93 0.80 15.59 -23.85
N GLU A 94 1.24 15.70 -25.10
CA GLU A 94 0.83 16.74 -26.04
C GLU A 94 -0.66 16.62 -26.43
N TYR A 95 -1.14 15.36 -26.60
CA TYR A 95 -2.55 15.09 -26.93
C TYR A 95 -3.44 14.85 -25.71
N GLU A 96 -2.87 14.91 -24.51
CA GLU A 96 -3.57 14.72 -23.23
C GLU A 96 -4.39 13.40 -23.14
N ASP A 97 -3.91 12.32 -23.80
CA ASP A 97 -4.58 11.01 -23.86
C ASP A 97 -4.85 10.41 -22.48
N TYR A 98 -4.04 10.79 -21.48
CA TYR A 98 -4.21 10.38 -20.09
C TYR A 98 -5.49 10.93 -19.43
N MET A 99 -6.16 11.90 -20.05
CA MET A 99 -7.46 12.40 -19.59
C MET A 99 -8.63 11.49 -19.96
N LEU A 100 -8.45 10.57 -20.92
CA LEU A 100 -9.54 9.73 -21.41
C LEU A 100 -10.25 8.92 -20.30
N PRO A 101 -9.56 8.28 -19.33
CA PRO A 101 -10.23 7.60 -18.24
C PRO A 101 -11.07 8.51 -17.35
N VAL A 102 -10.63 9.76 -17.17
CA VAL A 102 -11.36 10.78 -16.39
C VAL A 102 -12.62 11.21 -17.12
N LEU A 103 -12.51 11.47 -18.44
CA LEU A 103 -13.66 11.81 -19.29
C LEU A 103 -14.73 10.72 -19.29
N VAL A 104 -14.31 9.47 -19.46
CA VAL A 104 -15.24 8.32 -19.47
C VAL A 104 -15.92 8.16 -18.13
N ARG A 105 -15.18 8.31 -17.02
CA ARG A 105 -15.71 8.08 -15.67
C ARG A 105 -16.70 9.15 -15.23
N PHE A 106 -16.45 10.40 -15.58
CA PHE A 106 -17.24 11.56 -15.13
C PHE A 106 -18.10 12.19 -16.24
N ASN A 107 -18.26 11.50 -17.37
CA ASN A 107 -19.03 11.96 -18.51
C ASN A 107 -18.60 13.37 -18.99
N GLY A 108 -17.26 13.55 -19.12
CA GLY A 108 -16.66 14.82 -19.49
C GLY A 108 -16.59 15.02 -21.01
N MET A 109 -16.54 16.28 -21.41
CA MET A 109 -16.44 16.70 -22.81
C MET A 109 -15.22 17.61 -22.98
N PRO A 110 -14.35 17.35 -23.99
CA PRO A 110 -13.27 18.26 -24.32
C PRO A 110 -13.83 19.49 -25.06
N GLN A 111 -13.27 20.66 -24.78
CA GLN A 111 -13.50 21.91 -25.45
C GLN A 111 -12.16 22.53 -25.86
N VAL A 112 -12.13 23.16 -27.03
CA VAL A 112 -10.89 23.75 -27.58
C VAL A 112 -11.10 25.26 -27.69
N SER A 113 -10.14 26.03 -27.16
CA SER A 113 -10.13 27.48 -27.29
C SER A 113 -9.73 27.92 -28.69
N SER A 114 -9.94 29.20 -29.02
CA SER A 114 -9.47 29.82 -30.26
C SER A 114 -7.95 29.71 -30.46
N ASP A 115 -7.20 29.57 -29.35
CA ASP A 115 -5.75 29.44 -29.34
C ASP A 115 -5.28 27.97 -29.35
N GLY A 116 -6.20 27.02 -29.56
CA GLY A 116 -5.90 25.57 -29.59
C GLY A 116 -5.67 24.90 -28.22
N GLN A 117 -6.02 25.60 -27.14
CA GLN A 117 -5.88 25.06 -25.78
C GLN A 117 -7.06 24.16 -25.44
N MET A 118 -6.80 22.93 -24.93
CA MET A 118 -7.85 22.01 -24.51
C MET A 118 -8.25 22.26 -23.06
N VAL A 119 -9.55 22.28 -22.81
CA VAL A 119 -10.17 22.28 -21.48
C VAL A 119 -11.24 21.21 -21.40
N TYR A 120 -11.57 20.77 -20.21
CA TYR A 120 -12.48 19.66 -19.99
C TYR A 120 -13.65 20.08 -19.13
N TYR A 121 -14.86 19.85 -19.63
CA TYR A 121 -16.11 20.23 -19.01
C TYR A 121 -16.92 19.01 -18.59
N PHE A 122 -17.47 19.03 -17.37
CA PHE A 122 -18.17 17.93 -16.73
C PHE A 122 -19.55 18.38 -16.24
N PRO A 123 -20.59 18.34 -17.10
CA PRO A 123 -21.91 18.89 -16.78
C PRO A 123 -22.56 18.24 -15.57
N ASP A 124 -22.40 16.93 -15.38
CA ASP A 124 -22.98 16.19 -14.25
C ASP A 124 -22.42 16.62 -12.89
N LEU A 125 -21.16 17.10 -12.85
CA LEU A 125 -20.52 17.59 -11.64
C LEU A 125 -20.78 19.08 -11.42
N GLN A 126 -21.04 19.86 -12.45
CA GLN A 126 -21.39 21.27 -12.34
C GLN A 126 -22.70 21.49 -11.57
N VAL A 127 -23.73 20.70 -11.85
CA VAL A 127 -25.02 20.77 -11.15
C VAL A 127 -24.87 20.48 -9.66
N LYS A 128 -23.92 19.65 -9.29
CA LYS A 128 -23.60 19.30 -7.89
C LYS A 128 -22.75 20.36 -7.20
N ALA A 129 -21.88 21.04 -7.94
CA ALA A 129 -20.96 22.05 -7.42
C ALA A 129 -21.69 23.29 -6.87
N SER A 130 -22.79 23.69 -7.50
CA SER A 130 -23.59 24.83 -7.05
C SER A 130 -24.22 24.66 -5.65
N LYS A 131 -24.23 23.45 -5.10
CA LYS A 131 -24.87 23.08 -3.81
C LYS A 131 -23.91 22.66 -2.72
N LYS A 132 -22.63 22.49 -2.99
CA LYS A 132 -21.66 21.91 -2.02
C LYS A 132 -20.55 22.91 -1.66
N GLN A 133 -20.20 22.95 -0.36
CA GLN A 133 -18.99 23.63 0.12
C GLN A 133 -17.74 22.99 -0.54
N ARG A 134 -16.75 23.84 -0.85
CA ARG A 134 -15.44 23.39 -1.35
C ARG A 134 -14.84 22.37 -0.37
N ARG A 135 -14.50 21.20 -0.87
CA ARG A 135 -13.82 20.17 -0.11
C ARG A 135 -12.31 20.48 -0.09
N SER A 136 -11.71 20.39 1.09
CA SER A 136 -10.24 20.40 1.18
C SER A 136 -9.69 19.14 0.52
N ILE A 137 -8.78 19.30 -0.41
CA ILE A 137 -8.16 18.21 -1.18
C ILE A 137 -6.66 18.32 -1.00
N SER A 138 -5.95 17.19 -0.96
CA SER A 138 -4.49 17.17 -1.01
C SER A 138 -4.00 17.71 -2.34
N GLU A 139 -2.86 18.39 -2.36
CA GLU A 139 -2.27 18.95 -3.59
C GLU A 139 -1.94 17.88 -4.64
N TYR A 140 -1.72 16.65 -4.20
CA TYR A 140 -1.48 15.48 -5.05
C TYR A 140 -1.91 14.20 -4.35
N LEU A 141 -2.14 13.13 -5.12
CA LEU A 141 -2.48 11.82 -4.59
C LEU A 141 -1.25 11.19 -3.92
N HIS A 142 -1.30 11.11 -2.60
CA HIS A 142 -0.21 10.55 -1.81
C HIS A 142 -0.36 9.04 -1.61
N GLU A 143 0.68 8.27 -1.96
CA GLU A 143 0.81 6.85 -1.61
C GLU A 143 1.61 6.71 -0.32
N PHE A 144 1.11 5.86 0.60
CA PHE A 144 1.79 5.57 1.86
C PHE A 144 2.87 4.51 1.66
N SER A 145 4.02 4.73 2.28
CA SER A 145 5.10 3.75 2.29
C SER A 145 4.72 2.51 3.11
N TRP A 146 5.11 1.34 2.60
CA TRP A 146 4.96 0.08 3.33
C TRP A 146 5.86 0.06 4.55
N LYS A 147 5.30 -0.26 5.70
CA LYS A 147 6.06 -0.53 6.92
C LYS A 147 6.48 -2.00 6.94
N PHE A 148 7.69 -2.26 7.41
CA PHE A 148 8.15 -3.65 7.57
C PHE A 148 7.30 -4.40 8.60
N SER A 149 7.03 -3.79 9.74
CA SER A 149 6.17 -4.30 10.79
C SER A 149 5.61 -3.13 11.59
N ALA A 150 4.40 -3.28 12.09
CA ALA A 150 3.81 -2.34 13.05
C ALA A 150 4.19 -2.68 14.49
N ALA A 151 4.89 -3.81 14.73
CA ALA A 151 5.43 -4.17 16.03
C ALA A 151 6.51 -3.17 16.49
N SER A 152 6.68 -3.04 17.80
CA SER A 152 7.77 -2.23 18.36
C SER A 152 9.14 -2.82 18.01
N SER A 153 10.18 -1.98 18.02
CA SER A 153 11.56 -2.42 17.75
C SER A 153 12.01 -3.56 18.67
N GLY A 154 11.58 -3.56 19.95
CA GLY A 154 11.86 -4.63 20.90
C GLY A 154 11.18 -5.96 20.50
N GLN A 155 9.92 -5.90 20.06
CA GLN A 155 9.18 -7.07 19.60
C GLN A 155 9.76 -7.64 18.30
N ILE A 156 10.20 -6.78 17.38
CA ILE A 156 10.90 -7.20 16.15
C ILE A 156 12.20 -7.92 16.51
N LEU A 157 12.99 -7.35 17.44
CA LEU A 157 14.23 -7.96 17.90
C LEU A 157 13.98 -9.32 18.55
N LEU A 158 12.99 -9.42 19.44
CA LEU A 158 12.62 -10.71 20.09
C LEU A 158 12.16 -11.74 19.04
N SER A 159 11.38 -11.35 18.05
CA SER A 159 10.95 -12.22 16.95
C SER A 159 12.15 -12.72 16.13
N ALA A 160 13.09 -11.84 15.81
CA ALA A 160 14.30 -12.20 15.09
C ALA A 160 15.20 -13.12 15.93
N CYS A 161 15.36 -12.86 17.23
CA CYS A 161 16.08 -13.72 18.14
C CYS A 161 15.44 -15.12 18.24
N LEU A 162 14.11 -15.19 18.33
CA LEU A 162 13.39 -16.47 18.34
C LEU A 162 13.68 -17.28 17.06
N GLY A 163 13.66 -16.63 15.89
CA GLY A 163 14.04 -17.25 14.62
C GLY A 163 15.50 -17.75 14.62
N GLY A 164 16.41 -16.92 15.12
CA GLY A 164 17.83 -17.26 15.24
C GLY A 164 18.06 -18.48 16.14
N VAL A 165 17.44 -18.52 17.32
CA VAL A 165 17.51 -19.65 18.25
C VAL A 165 16.95 -20.92 17.61
N ASN A 166 15.80 -20.85 16.94
CA ASN A 166 15.21 -21.99 16.24
C ASN A 166 16.13 -22.51 15.13
N PHE A 167 16.71 -21.63 14.34
CA PHE A 167 17.61 -22.03 13.25
C PHE A 167 18.89 -22.67 13.77
N VAL A 168 19.57 -22.02 14.73
CA VAL A 168 20.79 -22.57 15.35
C VAL A 168 20.47 -23.87 16.05
N GLY A 169 19.37 -23.96 16.78
CA GLY A 169 18.91 -25.19 17.41
C GLY A 169 18.70 -26.34 16.42
N ALA A 170 18.09 -26.06 15.27
CA ALA A 170 17.93 -27.05 14.21
C ALA A 170 19.27 -27.51 13.62
N LEU A 171 20.27 -26.62 13.46
CA LEU A 171 21.61 -26.99 13.01
C LEU A 171 22.33 -27.84 14.01
N ILE A 172 22.27 -27.52 15.32
CA ILE A 172 22.86 -28.31 16.39
C ILE A 172 22.20 -29.70 16.43
N LEU A 173 20.89 -29.77 16.39
CA LEU A 173 20.14 -31.01 16.34
C LEU A 173 20.56 -31.87 15.14
N GLY A 174 20.69 -31.29 13.94
CA GLY A 174 21.17 -32.02 12.78
C GLY A 174 22.58 -32.61 12.94
N ASN A 175 23.46 -31.86 13.60
CA ASN A 175 24.81 -32.36 13.90
C ASN A 175 24.80 -33.52 14.93
N LEU A 176 23.96 -33.41 15.98
CA LEU A 176 23.78 -34.45 16.96
C LEU A 176 23.19 -35.75 16.38
N LEU A 177 22.24 -35.62 15.43
CA LEU A 177 21.65 -36.75 14.74
C LEU A 177 22.63 -37.50 13.82
N LYS A 178 23.63 -36.80 13.27
CA LYS A 178 24.71 -37.40 12.47
C LYS A 178 25.69 -38.18 13.32
N ASN A 179 25.90 -37.80 14.59
CA ASN A 179 26.78 -38.47 15.55
C ASN A 179 26.02 -39.64 16.18
N GLY A 180 26.16 -40.83 15.63
CA GLY A 180 25.42 -42.07 15.99
C GLY A 180 25.47 -42.52 17.46
N THR A 181 26.32 -41.90 18.30
CA THR A 181 26.42 -42.19 19.74
C THR A 181 25.19 -41.74 20.52
N VAL A 182 24.57 -40.63 20.14
CA VAL A 182 23.33 -40.13 20.77
C VAL A 182 22.11 -40.95 20.31
N ALA A 183 22.11 -41.39 19.06
CA ALA A 183 21.03 -42.20 18.49
C ALA A 183 20.91 -43.57 19.22
N ALA A 184 22.03 -44.16 19.63
CA ALA A 184 22.04 -45.46 20.32
C ALA A 184 21.50 -45.40 21.76
N GLN A 185 21.53 -44.22 22.42
CA GLN A 185 21.13 -44.08 23.83
C GLN A 185 19.65 -43.71 24.04
N ILE A 186 18.99 -43.08 23.06
CA ILE A 186 17.64 -42.49 23.24
C ILE A 186 16.52 -43.28 22.54
N GLY A 187 16.85 -44.28 21.70
CA GLY A 187 15.86 -45.20 21.10
C GLY A 187 14.85 -44.56 20.14
N GLY A 188 13.59 -44.97 20.23
CA GLY A 188 12.52 -44.57 19.28
C GLY A 188 12.25 -43.07 19.14
N LEU A 189 12.56 -42.27 20.15
CA LEU A 189 12.40 -40.80 20.07
C LEU A 189 13.35 -40.18 19.03
N VAL A 190 14.55 -40.74 18.88
CA VAL A 190 15.52 -40.28 17.87
C VAL A 190 15.03 -40.57 16.47
N ALA A 191 14.41 -41.71 16.21
CA ALA A 191 13.85 -42.05 14.92
C ALA A 191 12.71 -41.08 14.56
N PHE A 192 11.85 -40.71 15.50
CA PHE A 192 10.81 -39.72 15.32
C PHE A 192 11.39 -38.33 14.97
N VAL A 193 12.34 -37.84 15.76
CA VAL A 193 13.01 -36.53 15.53
C VAL A 193 13.76 -36.53 14.20
N GLN A 194 14.39 -37.63 13.82
CA GLN A 194 15.03 -37.77 12.51
C GLN A 194 14.06 -37.68 11.35
N GLY A 195 12.83 -38.23 11.52
CA GLY A 195 11.76 -38.14 10.54
C GLY A 195 11.24 -36.71 10.32
N ILE A 196 11.19 -35.88 11.37
CA ILE A 196 10.68 -34.51 11.30
C ILE A 196 11.79 -33.46 11.14
N TYR A 197 13.08 -33.86 11.18
CA TYR A 197 14.22 -32.94 11.14
C TYR A 197 14.18 -31.99 9.93
N GLY A 198 13.86 -32.55 8.75
CA GLY A 198 13.74 -31.75 7.53
C GLY A 198 12.69 -30.64 7.65
N VAL A 199 11.57 -30.92 8.31
CA VAL A 199 10.50 -29.95 8.57
C VAL A 199 10.98 -28.86 9.55
N LEU A 200 11.67 -29.25 10.63
CA LEU A 200 12.22 -28.30 11.61
C LEU A 200 13.26 -27.38 10.98
N LEU A 201 14.13 -27.92 10.14
CA LEU A 201 15.14 -27.14 9.43
C LEU A 201 14.49 -26.18 8.42
N ALA A 202 13.50 -26.64 7.66
CA ALA A 202 12.73 -25.81 6.73
C ALA A 202 11.99 -24.68 7.47
N TYR A 203 11.38 -24.99 8.62
CA TYR A 203 10.72 -23.99 9.47
C TYR A 203 11.71 -22.94 9.97
N GLY A 204 12.83 -23.34 10.58
CA GLY A 204 13.84 -22.40 11.07
C GLY A 204 14.45 -21.53 9.97
N THR A 205 14.72 -22.13 8.81
CA THR A 205 15.20 -21.40 7.62
C THR A 205 14.16 -20.41 7.11
N GLY A 206 12.91 -20.88 6.95
CA GLY A 206 11.79 -20.04 6.47
C GLY A 206 11.51 -18.87 7.40
N PHE A 207 11.59 -19.08 8.71
CA PHE A 207 11.35 -18.04 9.70
C PHE A 207 12.32 -16.85 9.57
N LEU A 208 13.54 -17.08 9.11
CA LEU A 208 14.53 -16.03 8.85
C LEU A 208 14.49 -15.54 7.40
N ALA A 209 14.30 -16.45 6.45
CA ALA A 209 14.33 -16.12 5.02
C ALA A 209 13.13 -15.26 4.60
N ILE A 210 11.92 -15.56 5.09
CA ILE A 210 10.70 -14.81 4.74
C ILE A 210 10.82 -13.32 5.09
N PRO A 211 11.16 -12.91 6.33
CA PRO A 211 11.34 -11.50 6.67
C PRO A 211 12.46 -10.83 5.86
N LEU A 212 13.54 -11.54 5.58
CA LEU A 212 14.66 -11.02 4.80
C LEU A 212 14.25 -10.70 3.36
N ILE A 213 13.61 -11.64 2.68
CA ILE A 213 13.09 -11.46 1.33
C ILE A 213 12.09 -10.31 1.31
N ARG A 214 11.18 -10.28 2.30
CA ARG A 214 10.16 -9.26 2.44
C ARG A 214 10.78 -7.87 2.68
N TYR A 215 11.86 -7.77 3.45
CA TYR A 215 12.58 -6.51 3.66
C TYR A 215 13.06 -5.90 2.33
N PHE A 216 13.73 -6.69 1.49
CA PHE A 216 14.20 -6.22 0.19
C PHE A 216 13.05 -5.88 -0.76
N TRP A 217 11.98 -6.67 -0.75
CA TRP A 217 10.79 -6.39 -1.54
C TRP A 217 10.10 -5.07 -1.13
N ILE A 218 9.91 -4.83 0.17
CA ILE A 218 9.34 -3.59 0.71
C ILE A 218 10.23 -2.40 0.34
N LYS A 219 11.55 -2.52 0.52
CA LYS A 219 12.49 -1.46 0.14
C LYS A 219 12.31 -1.05 -1.31
N ARG A 220 12.34 -2.02 -2.23
CA ARG A 220 12.15 -1.76 -3.66
C ARG A 220 10.78 -1.13 -3.95
N ARG A 221 9.73 -1.60 -3.29
CA ARG A 221 8.38 -1.04 -3.47
C ARG A 221 8.28 0.39 -2.95
N ASN A 222 8.89 0.68 -1.82
CA ASN A 222 8.94 2.04 -1.26
C ASN A 222 9.73 3.01 -2.14
N ASP A 223 10.81 2.55 -2.78
CA ASP A 223 11.55 3.36 -3.75
C ASP A 223 10.65 3.74 -4.95
N GLN A 224 9.84 2.80 -5.44
CA GLN A 224 8.86 3.06 -6.51
C GLN A 224 7.76 4.03 -6.06
N ILE A 225 7.22 3.86 -4.84
CA ILE A 225 6.21 4.76 -4.26
C ILE A 225 6.80 6.17 -4.11
N SER A 226 8.00 6.29 -3.58
CA SER A 226 8.70 7.57 -3.43
C SER A 226 8.87 8.28 -4.78
N ASN A 227 9.24 7.54 -5.81
CA ASN A 227 9.38 8.10 -7.17
C ASN A 227 8.03 8.61 -7.72
N ARG A 228 6.95 7.81 -7.61
CA ARG A 228 5.61 8.25 -8.04
C ARG A 228 5.12 9.48 -7.26
N ASN A 229 5.29 9.48 -5.94
CA ASN A 229 4.93 10.63 -5.10
C ASN A 229 5.72 11.89 -5.50
N SER A 230 7.02 11.75 -5.76
CA SER A 230 7.86 12.88 -6.20
C SER A 230 7.39 13.43 -7.56
N GLN A 231 7.06 12.57 -8.51
CA GLN A 231 6.53 13.00 -9.81
C GLN A 231 5.19 13.73 -9.68
N ARG A 232 4.26 13.20 -8.85
CA ARG A 232 2.97 13.84 -8.60
C ARG A 232 3.12 15.19 -7.89
N GLN A 233 4.02 15.26 -6.91
CA GLN A 233 4.34 16.50 -6.20
C GLN A 233 4.94 17.54 -7.14
N GLU A 234 5.81 17.15 -8.07
CA GLU A 234 6.38 18.06 -9.07
C GLU A 234 5.30 18.62 -9.99
N ARG A 235 4.35 17.79 -10.44
CA ARG A 235 3.20 18.25 -11.23
C ARG A 235 2.35 19.25 -10.44
N ALA A 236 2.12 19.01 -9.15
CA ALA A 236 1.41 19.95 -8.28
C ALA A 236 2.16 21.30 -8.14
N ARG A 237 3.50 21.25 -8.03
CA ARG A 237 4.34 22.47 -8.01
C ARG A 237 4.27 23.26 -9.31
N LEU A 238 4.33 22.57 -10.46
CA LEU A 238 4.20 23.23 -11.76
C LEU A 238 2.83 23.90 -11.89
N LEU A 239 1.77 23.27 -11.40
CA LEU A 239 0.43 23.88 -11.35
C LEU A 239 0.38 25.10 -10.42
N ALA A 240 1.00 25.02 -9.24
CA ALA A 240 1.06 26.15 -8.30
C ALA A 240 1.86 27.35 -8.83
N GLY A 241 2.91 27.06 -9.60
CA GLY A 241 3.74 28.04 -10.30
C GLY A 241 3.29 28.32 -11.73
N ALA A 242 2.00 28.17 -12.03
CA ALA A 242 1.44 28.29 -13.39
C ALA A 242 1.98 29.51 -14.15
N ASP A 243 2.54 29.27 -15.31
CA ASP A 243 2.99 30.31 -16.23
C ASP A 243 1.78 31.07 -16.86
N VAL A 244 2.07 32.11 -17.61
CA VAL A 244 1.03 32.93 -18.25
C VAL A 244 0.15 32.11 -19.20
N SER A 245 0.71 31.10 -19.87
CA SER A 245 -0.04 30.23 -20.79
C SER A 245 -1.03 29.36 -20.02
N LEU A 246 -0.58 28.69 -18.96
CA LEU A 246 -1.43 27.85 -18.11
C LEU A 246 -2.50 28.68 -17.39
N GLN A 247 -2.16 29.89 -16.93
CA GLN A 247 -3.14 30.80 -16.33
C GLN A 247 -4.25 31.19 -17.32
N LYS A 248 -3.93 31.47 -18.59
CA LYS A 248 -4.91 31.73 -19.64
C LYS A 248 -5.79 30.51 -19.91
N LYS A 249 -5.19 29.30 -19.94
CA LYS A 249 -5.91 28.04 -20.12
C LYS A 249 -6.91 27.80 -18.97
N ILE A 250 -6.50 28.05 -17.73
CA ILE A 250 -7.36 27.97 -16.55
C ILE A 250 -8.47 29.03 -16.60
N ALA A 251 -8.16 30.24 -17.02
CA ALA A 251 -9.16 31.31 -17.17
C ALA A 251 -10.22 30.93 -18.21
N PHE A 252 -9.82 30.38 -19.36
CA PHE A 252 -10.74 29.88 -20.38
C PHE A 252 -11.62 28.74 -19.85
N ALA A 253 -11.05 27.78 -19.06
CA ALA A 253 -11.86 26.75 -18.44
C ALA A 253 -12.98 27.31 -17.54
N ARG A 254 -12.74 28.43 -16.86
CA ARG A 254 -13.73 29.08 -15.99
C ARG A 254 -14.91 29.71 -16.77
N GLU A 255 -14.80 29.90 -18.06
CA GLU A 255 -15.93 30.37 -18.88
C GLU A 255 -17.01 29.29 -19.04
N PHE A 256 -16.66 28.03 -18.82
CA PHE A 256 -17.59 26.89 -18.83
C PHE A 256 -18.08 26.51 -17.42
N ALA A 257 -17.63 27.20 -16.38
CA ALA A 257 -17.91 26.87 -14.97
C ALA A 257 -19.26 27.44 -14.47
#